data_2a176ed2715c3cb63a9667c04218765c
#
_entry.id   2a176ed2715c3cb63a9667c04218765c
#
_cell.length_a   1.000
_cell.length_b   1.000
_cell.length_c   1.000
_cell.angle_alpha   90.00
_cell.angle_beta   90.00
_cell.angle_gamma   90.00
#
_symmetry.space_group_name_H-M   'P 1'
#
loop_
_entity.id
_entity.type
_entity.pdbx_description
1 polymer ?
#
loop_
_entity_poly.entity_id
_entity_poly.type
_entity_poly.pdbx_seq_one_letter_code
_entity_poly.pdbx_strand_id
1 'polypeptide(L)'
;MNALAGRRIAKVSGTPGKTRMLNVFEMPAYYLLDLPGYGYAKASHTDRHAFRHLIRHVIDRPRLTGVLWLLDIRREPSDDDRAMQELFAERETPVLAALTKSDTLARAARARRAAELRSALDLEEDQMVVTSAREKEGIVELREAIAGLIQPRTA
;
A
#
# COMPACT_ATOMS: atom_id res chain seq x y z
N MET A 1 6.17 6.08 4.00
CA MET A 1 6.43 7.43 3.49
C MET A 1 7.88 7.88 3.72
N ASN A 2 8.31 8.16 4.96
CA ASN A 2 9.66 8.70 5.23
C ASN A 2 10.81 7.81 4.72
N ALA A 3 10.71 6.48 4.90
CA ALA A 3 11.71 5.54 4.37
C ALA A 3 11.77 5.58 2.84
N LEU A 4 10.61 5.63 2.18
CA LEU A 4 10.52 5.74 0.72
C LEU A 4 11.14 7.04 0.20
N ALA A 5 10.84 8.17 0.86
CA ALA A 5 11.39 9.48 0.49
C ALA A 5 12.87 9.67 0.84
N GLY A 6 13.43 8.83 1.70
CA GLY A 6 14.80 8.99 2.22
C GLY A 6 14.97 10.20 3.16
N ARG A 7 13.89 10.88 3.48
CA ARG A 7 13.85 12.07 4.37
C ARG A 7 12.53 12.15 5.10
N ARG A 8 12.47 12.98 6.14
CA ARG A 8 11.23 13.19 6.89
C ARG A 8 10.28 14.13 6.12
N ILE A 9 9.27 13.57 5.49
CA ILE A 9 8.20 14.30 4.78
C ILE A 9 6.84 14.16 5.47
N ALA A 10 6.64 13.09 6.24
CA ALA A 10 5.40 12.82 6.96
C ALA A 10 5.64 12.73 8.48
N LYS A 11 4.65 13.22 9.26
CA LYS A 11 4.66 13.04 10.71
C LYS A 11 4.36 11.58 11.04
N VAL A 12 5.26 10.95 11.79
CA VAL A 12 5.01 9.61 12.34
C VAL A 12 4.10 9.73 13.55
N SER A 13 3.00 9.01 13.57
CA SER A 13 2.08 8.94 14.70
C SER A 13 1.88 7.48 15.08
N GLY A 14 2.07 7.17 16.35
CA GLY A 14 1.78 5.84 16.90
C GLY A 14 0.29 5.56 17.08
N THR A 15 -0.57 6.56 16.87
CA THR A 15 -2.02 6.43 17.05
C THR A 15 -2.68 6.18 15.70
N PRO A 16 -3.35 5.04 15.51
CA PRO A 16 -4.12 4.76 14.32
C PRO A 16 -5.29 5.73 14.11
N GLY A 17 -5.65 6.03 12.86
CA GLY A 17 -6.86 6.83 12.53
C GLY A 17 -6.65 8.34 12.55
N LYS A 18 -5.42 8.84 12.61
CA LYS A 18 -5.15 10.29 12.68
C LYS A 18 -5.22 11.01 11.35
N THR A 19 -5.09 10.30 10.23
CA THR A 19 -5.20 10.87 8.89
C THR A 19 -6.66 10.87 8.45
N ARG A 20 -7.33 12.01 8.60
CA ARG A 20 -8.72 12.23 8.11
C ARG A 20 -8.78 12.93 6.76
N MET A 21 -7.63 13.35 6.23
CA MET A 21 -7.52 14.13 5.00
C MET A 21 -6.55 13.44 4.04
N LEU A 22 -6.79 13.64 2.76
CA LEU A 22 -5.87 13.27 1.69
C LEU A 22 -4.62 14.17 1.77
N ASN A 23 -3.45 13.58 1.93
CA ASN A 23 -2.18 14.30 1.84
C ASN A 23 -1.52 14.03 0.49
N VAL A 24 -0.92 15.06 -0.07
CA VAL A 24 -0.16 14.97 -1.33
C VAL A 24 1.31 15.21 -1.02
N PHE A 25 2.17 14.28 -1.42
CA PHE A 25 3.60 14.42 -1.30
C PHE A 25 4.24 14.45 -2.69
N GLU A 26 5.01 15.49 -2.94
CA GLU A 26 5.80 15.61 -4.16
C GLU A 26 7.06 14.75 -4.03
N MET A 27 7.23 13.84 -4.98
CA MET A 27 8.41 13.01 -5.17
C MET A 27 9.13 13.46 -6.46
N PRO A 28 10.40 13.10 -6.68
CA PRO A 28 11.15 13.60 -7.84
C PRO A 28 10.51 13.34 -9.20
N ALA A 29 9.74 12.26 -9.34
CA ALA A 29 9.16 11.85 -10.62
C ALA A 29 7.62 11.63 -10.57
N TYR A 30 6.98 11.77 -9.41
CA TYR A 30 5.55 11.52 -9.24
C TYR A 30 4.98 12.19 -8.00
N TYR A 31 3.68 12.24 -7.90
CA TYR A 31 2.97 12.63 -6.68
C TYR A 31 2.44 11.40 -5.96
N LEU A 32 2.64 11.34 -4.65
CA LEU A 32 2.13 10.30 -3.80
C LEU A 32 0.93 10.84 -3.01
N LEU A 33 -0.23 10.22 -3.21
CA LEU A 33 -1.44 10.52 -2.46
C LEU A 33 -1.52 9.58 -1.25
N ASP A 34 -1.40 10.15 -0.03
CA ASP A 34 -1.54 9.39 1.21
C ASP A 34 -2.99 9.46 1.67
N LEU A 35 -3.64 8.33 1.62
CA LEU A 35 -5.04 8.17 1.98
C LEU A 35 -5.18 7.77 3.45
N PRO A 36 -6.29 8.13 4.11
CA PRO A 36 -6.60 7.58 5.43
C PRO A 36 -6.55 6.06 5.42
N GLY A 37 -5.99 5.44 6.47
CA GLY A 37 -5.99 3.99 6.58
C GLY A 37 -7.40 3.43 6.78
N TYR A 38 -7.67 2.26 6.19
CA TYR A 38 -8.89 1.48 6.42
C TYR A 38 -8.65 0.35 7.42
N GLY A 39 -9.70 -0.35 7.83
CA GLY A 39 -9.57 -1.57 8.65
C GLY A 39 -9.30 -1.33 10.13
N TYR A 40 -9.53 -0.13 10.63
CA TYR A 40 -9.50 0.09 12.07
C TYR A 40 -10.74 -0.52 12.73
N ALA A 41 -10.53 -1.34 13.75
CA ALA A 41 -11.58 -2.04 14.50
C ALA A 41 -12.67 -1.12 15.10
N LYS A 42 -12.43 0.19 15.13
CA LYS A 42 -13.35 1.23 15.64
C LYS A 42 -13.97 2.09 14.53
N ALA A 43 -13.74 1.80 13.25
CA ALA A 43 -14.40 2.54 12.18
C ALA A 43 -15.89 2.20 12.14
N SER A 44 -16.74 3.23 12.19
CA SER A 44 -18.18 3.06 12.03
C SER A 44 -18.52 2.59 10.62
N HIS A 45 -19.73 2.05 10.43
CA HIS A 45 -20.21 1.67 9.10
C HIS A 45 -20.20 2.87 8.13
N THR A 46 -20.53 4.05 8.63
CA THR A 46 -20.51 5.32 7.90
C THR A 46 -19.07 5.69 7.46
N ASP A 47 -18.08 5.51 8.34
CA ASP A 47 -16.67 5.80 8.03
C ASP A 47 -16.14 4.87 6.93
N ARG A 48 -16.50 3.59 6.96
CA ARG A 48 -16.14 2.62 5.93
C ARG A 48 -16.74 2.96 4.57
N HIS A 49 -18.00 3.39 4.56
CA HIS A 49 -18.66 3.81 3.32
C HIS A 49 -18.02 5.07 2.73
N ALA A 50 -17.77 6.08 3.57
CA ALA A 50 -17.09 7.31 3.16
C ALA A 50 -15.68 7.03 2.63
N PHE A 51 -14.94 6.10 3.27
CA PHE A 51 -13.63 5.69 2.81
C PHE A 51 -13.69 5.01 1.42
N ARG A 52 -14.59 4.05 1.21
CA ARG A 52 -14.77 3.39 -0.09
C ARG A 52 -15.13 4.38 -1.20
N HIS A 53 -15.96 5.36 -0.90
CA HIS A 53 -16.30 6.44 -1.83
C HIS A 53 -15.09 7.28 -2.20
N LEU A 54 -14.27 7.65 -1.21
CA LEU A 54 -13.02 8.38 -1.42
C LEU A 54 -12.04 7.60 -2.31
N ILE A 55 -11.84 6.30 -2.03
CA ILE A 55 -10.94 5.44 -2.82
C ILE A 55 -11.42 5.35 -4.27
N ARG A 56 -12.70 5.09 -4.50
CA ARG A 56 -13.27 5.06 -5.86
C ARG A 56 -12.99 6.35 -6.60
N HIS A 57 -13.23 7.49 -5.96
CA HIS A 57 -12.99 8.80 -6.56
C HIS A 57 -11.50 9.02 -6.90
N VAL A 58 -10.59 8.51 -6.10
CA VAL A 58 -9.14 8.59 -6.37
C VAL A 58 -8.74 7.65 -7.49
N ILE A 59 -9.25 6.41 -7.50
CA ILE A 59 -8.92 5.40 -8.52
C ILE A 59 -9.43 5.81 -9.90
N ASP A 60 -10.58 6.46 -9.98
CA ASP A 60 -11.19 6.92 -11.23
C ASP A 60 -10.47 8.15 -11.84
N ARG A 61 -9.39 8.65 -11.22
CA ARG A 61 -8.64 9.80 -11.77
C ARG A 61 -7.83 9.42 -13.01
N PRO A 62 -7.92 10.20 -14.11
CA PRO A 62 -7.25 9.87 -15.38
C PRO A 62 -5.72 9.78 -15.31
N ARG A 63 -5.11 10.41 -14.28
CA ARG A 63 -3.65 10.44 -14.09
C ARG A 63 -3.16 9.50 -13.00
N LEU A 64 -4.01 8.66 -12.46
CA LEU A 64 -3.58 7.63 -11.54
C LEU A 64 -2.82 6.55 -12.31
N THR A 65 -1.57 6.32 -11.96
CA THR A 65 -0.73 5.30 -12.60
C THR A 65 -0.78 3.96 -11.87
N GLY A 66 -1.15 3.95 -10.60
CA GLY A 66 -1.29 2.74 -9.81
C GLY A 66 -1.47 3.01 -8.33
N VAL A 67 -1.61 1.95 -7.58
CA VAL A 67 -1.80 1.94 -6.13
C VAL A 67 -0.63 1.25 -5.45
N LEU A 68 -0.02 1.92 -4.48
CA LEU A 68 0.87 1.28 -3.51
C LEU A 68 0.05 0.82 -2.31
N TRP A 69 -0.13 -0.48 -2.18
CA TRP A 69 -0.93 -1.10 -1.13
C TRP A 69 -0.06 -1.56 0.03
N LEU A 70 -0.22 -0.95 1.20
CA LEU A 70 0.58 -1.26 2.39
C LEU A 70 -0.13 -2.30 3.25
N LEU A 71 0.47 -3.47 3.38
CA LEU A 71 -0.04 -4.59 4.17
C LEU A 71 0.95 -4.92 5.30
N ASP A 72 0.43 -5.21 6.48
CA ASP A 72 1.25 -5.69 7.60
C ASP A 72 1.51 -7.20 7.42
N ILE A 73 2.77 -7.60 7.23
CA ILE A 73 3.15 -9.00 6.96
C ILE A 73 2.68 -9.99 8.04
N ARG A 74 2.41 -9.52 9.25
CA ARG A 74 1.98 -10.35 10.38
C ARG A 74 0.51 -10.73 10.32
N ARG A 75 -0.31 -10.00 9.55
CA ARG A 75 -1.77 -10.13 9.56
C ARG A 75 -2.28 -10.93 8.39
N GLU A 76 -3.34 -11.68 8.63
CA GLU A 76 -4.14 -12.23 7.54
C GLU A 76 -4.91 -11.10 6.84
N PRO A 77 -5.17 -11.24 5.52
CA PRO A 77 -6.03 -10.31 4.82
C PRO A 77 -7.40 -10.22 5.46
N SER A 78 -7.81 -9.00 5.80
CA SER A 78 -9.14 -8.72 6.34
C SER A 78 -10.22 -8.67 5.24
N ASP A 79 -11.49 -8.63 5.62
CA ASP A 79 -12.59 -8.40 4.68
C ASP A 79 -12.47 -7.03 3.98
N ASP A 80 -11.94 -6.02 4.66
CA ASP A 80 -11.67 -4.73 4.04
C ASP A 80 -10.53 -4.82 3.01
N ASP A 81 -9.49 -5.64 3.25
CA ASP A 81 -8.42 -5.90 2.26
C ASP A 81 -8.97 -6.61 1.02
N ARG A 82 -9.83 -7.60 1.20
CA ARG A 82 -10.50 -8.31 0.09
C ARG A 82 -11.40 -7.38 -0.72
N ALA A 83 -12.15 -6.52 -0.05
CA ALA A 83 -12.98 -5.52 -0.72
C ALA A 83 -12.15 -4.49 -1.51
N MET A 84 -10.94 -4.15 -1.04
CA MET A 84 -10.01 -3.31 -1.79
C MET A 84 -9.44 -4.04 -3.01
N GLN A 85 -9.07 -5.30 -2.86
CA GLN A 85 -8.61 -6.15 -3.96
C GLN A 85 -9.67 -6.23 -5.08
N GLU A 86 -10.92 -6.52 -4.73
CA GLU A 86 -12.04 -6.55 -5.67
C GLU A 86 -12.20 -5.22 -6.42
N LEU A 87 -12.11 -4.09 -5.69
CA LEU A 87 -12.20 -2.77 -6.29
C LEU A 87 -11.06 -2.48 -7.26
N PHE A 88 -9.83 -2.87 -6.93
CA PHE A 88 -8.68 -2.70 -7.82
C PHE A 88 -8.82 -3.56 -9.09
N ALA A 89 -9.30 -4.79 -8.96
CA ALA A 89 -9.56 -5.68 -10.08
C ALA A 89 -10.70 -5.15 -10.97
N GLU A 90 -11.81 -4.71 -10.38
CA GLU A 90 -12.96 -4.11 -11.11
C GLU A 90 -12.54 -2.91 -11.97
N ARG A 91 -11.55 -2.15 -11.50
CA ARG A 91 -11.07 -0.93 -12.19
C ARG A 91 -9.78 -1.16 -12.99
N GLU A 92 -9.32 -2.40 -13.09
CA GLU A 92 -8.06 -2.74 -13.75
C GLU A 92 -6.89 -1.85 -13.28
N THR A 93 -6.93 -1.46 -11.99
CA THR A 93 -5.94 -0.55 -11.40
C THR A 93 -4.64 -1.31 -11.14
N PRO A 94 -3.49 -0.86 -11.67
CA PRO A 94 -2.21 -1.47 -11.34
C PRO A 94 -1.92 -1.38 -9.84
N VAL A 95 -1.57 -2.51 -9.22
CA VAL A 95 -1.31 -2.61 -7.78
C VAL A 95 0.10 -3.10 -7.53
N LEU A 96 0.78 -2.45 -6.61
CA LEU A 96 2.03 -2.90 -6.01
C LEU A 96 1.81 -3.02 -4.50
N ALA A 97 1.91 -4.22 -3.96
CA ALA A 97 1.79 -4.48 -2.54
C ALA A 97 3.14 -4.36 -1.84
N ALA A 98 3.23 -3.60 -0.76
CA ALA A 98 4.37 -3.58 0.12
C ALA A 98 4.02 -4.28 1.44
N LEU A 99 4.62 -5.45 1.68
CA LEU A 99 4.50 -6.15 2.96
C LEU A 99 5.41 -5.49 3.98
N THR A 100 4.80 -4.73 4.88
CA THR A 100 5.52 -3.91 5.87
C THR A 100 5.83 -4.67 7.16
N LYS A 101 6.79 -4.14 7.95
CA LYS A 101 7.19 -4.67 9.26
C LYS A 101 7.80 -6.06 9.22
N SER A 102 8.54 -6.39 8.16
CA SER A 102 9.24 -7.66 8.01
C SER A 102 10.22 -7.95 9.15
N ASP A 103 10.78 -6.88 9.76
CA ASP A 103 11.66 -6.94 10.93
C ASP A 103 11.04 -7.64 12.15
N THR A 104 9.73 -7.74 12.21
CA THR A 104 9.01 -8.43 13.30
C THR A 104 8.95 -9.95 13.14
N LEU A 105 9.35 -10.49 11.99
CA LEU A 105 9.42 -11.91 11.71
C LEU A 105 10.87 -12.38 11.60
N ALA A 106 11.13 -13.60 12.04
CA ALA A 106 12.41 -14.25 11.78
C ALA A 106 12.66 -14.34 10.26
N ARG A 107 13.90 -14.12 9.83
CA ARG A 107 14.26 -14.04 8.41
C ARG A 107 13.79 -15.24 7.60
N ALA A 108 13.93 -16.46 8.15
CA ALA A 108 13.48 -17.69 7.50
C ALA A 108 11.94 -17.77 7.31
N ALA A 109 11.16 -17.05 8.13
CA ALA A 109 9.70 -17.05 8.04
C ALA A 109 9.16 -16.03 7.03
N ARG A 110 9.95 -15.00 6.67
CA ARG A 110 9.51 -13.89 5.82
C ARG A 110 9.08 -14.36 4.43
N ALA A 111 9.90 -15.18 3.77
CA ALA A 111 9.62 -15.69 2.43
C ALA A 111 8.35 -16.55 2.38
N ARG A 112 8.19 -17.45 3.35
CA ARG A 112 6.98 -18.28 3.47
C ARG A 112 5.75 -17.43 3.67
N ARG A 113 5.83 -16.45 4.59
CA ARG A 113 4.71 -15.57 4.90
C ARG A 113 4.33 -14.68 3.70
N ALA A 114 5.29 -14.19 2.96
CA ALA A 114 5.06 -13.44 1.72
C ALA A 114 4.34 -14.30 0.67
N ALA A 115 4.75 -15.56 0.49
CA ALA A 115 4.11 -16.47 -0.44
C ALA A 115 2.65 -16.80 -0.02
N GLU A 116 2.39 -16.99 1.28
CA GLU A 116 1.03 -17.18 1.81
C GLU A 116 0.12 -15.98 1.51
N LEU A 117 0.60 -14.76 1.79
CA LEU A 117 -0.16 -13.53 1.55
C LEU A 117 -0.37 -13.27 0.05
N ARG A 118 0.65 -13.53 -0.77
CA ARG A 118 0.56 -13.42 -2.22
C ARG A 118 -0.55 -14.32 -2.77
N SER A 119 -0.57 -15.58 -2.36
CA SER A 119 -1.61 -16.53 -2.75
C SER A 119 -2.99 -16.13 -2.24
N ALA A 120 -3.09 -15.66 -1.00
CA ALA A 120 -4.37 -15.24 -0.40
C ALA A 120 -4.98 -14.00 -1.04
N LEU A 121 -4.15 -13.16 -1.67
CA LEU A 121 -4.55 -11.91 -2.34
C LEU A 121 -4.46 -11.99 -3.86
N ASP A 122 -4.21 -13.17 -4.43
CA ASP A 122 -4.11 -13.40 -5.87
C ASP A 122 -3.20 -12.39 -6.58
N LEU A 123 -2.00 -12.18 -6.01
CA LEU A 123 -1.00 -11.25 -6.54
C LEU A 123 0.13 -12.02 -7.22
N GLU A 124 0.67 -11.45 -8.28
CA GLU A 124 1.87 -11.96 -8.94
C GLU A 124 3.13 -11.61 -8.14
N GLU A 125 4.25 -12.27 -8.45
CA GLU A 125 5.50 -12.10 -7.71
C GLU A 125 6.07 -10.67 -7.83
N ASP A 126 5.98 -10.08 -9.01
CA ASP A 126 6.42 -8.71 -9.30
C ASP A 126 5.49 -7.61 -8.73
N GLN A 127 4.31 -8.00 -8.26
CA GLN A 127 3.35 -7.11 -7.59
C GLN A 127 3.57 -6.99 -6.09
N MET A 128 4.61 -7.61 -5.53
CA MET A 128 4.81 -7.64 -4.08
C MET A 128 6.27 -7.43 -3.68
N VAL A 129 6.49 -6.54 -2.71
CA VAL A 129 7.81 -6.28 -2.11
C VAL A 129 7.74 -6.42 -0.60
N VAL A 130 8.64 -7.21 -0.01
CA VAL A 130 8.78 -7.33 1.45
C VAL A 130 9.63 -6.17 1.97
N THR A 131 9.14 -5.45 2.98
CA THR A 131 9.79 -4.22 3.44
C THR A 131 9.84 -4.09 4.96
N SER A 132 10.89 -3.43 5.45
CA SER A 132 10.97 -2.87 6.80
C SER A 132 11.47 -1.43 6.75
N ALA A 133 10.63 -0.50 7.18
CA ALA A 133 11.05 0.90 7.31
C ALA A 133 12.07 1.09 8.46
N ARG A 134 12.03 0.23 9.48
CA ARG A 134 12.95 0.24 10.62
C ARG A 134 14.35 -0.20 10.23
N GLU A 135 14.46 -1.31 9.51
CA GLU A 135 15.73 -1.89 9.06
C GLU A 135 16.16 -1.39 7.68
N LYS A 136 15.32 -0.57 7.03
CA LYS A 136 15.49 -0.10 5.65
C LYS A 136 15.58 -1.24 4.62
N GLU A 137 15.06 -2.42 4.97
CA GLU A 137 14.99 -3.59 4.10
C GLU A 137 13.94 -3.39 3.00
N GLY A 138 14.22 -3.81 1.77
CA GLY A 138 13.29 -3.78 0.65
C GLY A 138 12.93 -2.38 0.15
N ILE A 139 13.56 -1.30 0.66
CA ILE A 139 13.20 0.08 0.29
C ILE A 139 13.74 0.44 -1.10
N VAL A 140 14.90 -0.09 -1.48
CA VAL A 140 15.48 0.12 -2.82
C VAL A 140 14.62 -0.59 -3.85
N GLU A 141 14.32 -1.86 -3.62
CA GLU A 141 13.45 -2.70 -4.45
C GLU A 141 12.05 -2.09 -4.60
N LEU A 142 11.50 -1.53 -3.52
CA LEU A 142 10.21 -0.83 -3.56
C LEU A 142 10.26 0.42 -4.43
N ARG A 143 11.35 1.20 -4.39
CA ARG A 143 11.52 2.36 -5.28
C ARG A 143 11.61 1.97 -6.74
N GLU A 144 12.34 0.91 -7.04
CA GLU A 144 12.48 0.37 -8.40
C GLU A 144 11.13 -0.15 -8.92
N ALA A 145 10.38 -0.89 -8.11
CA ALA A 145 9.06 -1.37 -8.45
C ALA A 145 8.07 -0.20 -8.69
N ILE A 146 8.11 0.86 -7.88
CA ILE A 146 7.32 2.08 -8.12
C ILE A 146 7.75 2.76 -9.42
N ALA A 147 9.04 2.85 -9.69
CA ALA A 147 9.53 3.42 -10.95
C ALA A 147 8.99 2.66 -12.17
N GLY A 148 8.93 1.32 -12.08
CA GLY A 148 8.29 0.49 -13.10
C GLY A 148 6.78 0.75 -13.24
N LEU A 149 6.09 0.93 -12.11
CA LEU A 149 4.65 1.19 -12.07
C LEU A 149 4.25 2.52 -12.73
N ILE A 150 5.08 3.56 -12.60
CA ILE A 150 4.81 4.90 -13.14
C ILE A 150 5.28 5.10 -14.58
N GLN A 151 6.04 4.17 -15.16
CA GLN A 151 6.43 4.26 -16.56
C GLN A 151 5.19 4.11 -17.47
N PRO A 152 5.10 4.90 -18.57
CA PRO A 152 4.04 4.69 -19.54
C PRO A 152 4.10 3.25 -20.05
N ARG A 153 3.02 2.50 -19.88
CA ARG A 153 2.91 1.19 -20.53
C ARG A 153 2.96 1.44 -22.05
N THR A 154 4.06 1.13 -22.67
CA THR A 154 4.14 1.07 -24.13
C THR A 154 3.13 0.01 -24.58
N ALA A 155 2.12 0.48 -25.27
CA ALA A 155 1.15 -0.37 -25.91
C ALA A 155 1.80 -1.23 -27.01
#